data_75d6652612ac17991d6c00d0eed74994
#
_entry.id   75d6652612ac17991d6c00d0eed74994
#
_cell.length_a   1.000
_cell.length_b   1.000
_cell.length_c   1.000
_cell.angle_alpha   90.00
_cell.angle_beta   90.00
_cell.angle_gamma   90.00
#
_symmetry.space_group_name_H-M   'P 1'
#
loop_
_entity.id
_entity.type
_entity.pdbx_description
1 polymer ?
#
loop_
_entity_poly.entity_id
_entity_poly.type
_entity_poly.pdbx_seq_one_letter_code
_entity_poly.pdbx_strand_id
1 'polypeptide(L)'
;EIPLRLVGSEMCIRDSTYTVWGWEEGYFATLEDAEIFNEEIKAMLVQQIWAPNSPVWFNIGHWEQWRWGRPDLRENYTGHGNKAYHAKGSKNNLKTYTVQSTYEYPQCSACFLTEVGDSMEDILDHLTTEGRIFASGSGVGINLSTLRSSKEPISGKGRSSGPISFDRGWDRMAGAIKSGGKTRRAARMVLMFSDHPDIFEFINTKNRQEDIAKVILREHNVHVELKQIAETKLVAGTPAEKAAARVILSLPLATKNSFDPHMDALLYGETLSHQNANHSVSVKGDFWQALANNGNTYTRWVTNPAHIEQTFRAQELLEAMAKSIWENGEPGVHNNDVINLWNPVKSIGSIT
;
A
#
# COMPACT_ATOMS: atom_id res chain seq x y z
N GLU A 1 9.76 -22.19 14.35
CA GLU A 1 10.97 -22.86 13.84
C GLU A 1 10.81 -23.02 12.33
N ILE A 2 11.60 -22.30 11.54
CA ILE A 2 11.69 -22.49 10.09
C ILE A 2 12.40 -23.84 9.89
N PRO A 3 11.82 -24.80 9.15
CA PRO A 3 12.46 -26.08 8.96
C PRO A 3 13.84 -25.90 8.34
N LEU A 4 14.88 -26.34 9.02
CA LEU A 4 16.30 -26.25 8.60
C LEU A 4 16.55 -26.72 7.14
N ARG A 5 15.69 -27.58 6.58
CA ARG A 5 15.76 -28.01 5.17
C ARG A 5 15.36 -26.96 4.16
N LEU A 6 14.49 -26.00 4.53
CA LEU A 6 14.12 -24.85 3.67
C LEU A 6 15.21 -23.77 3.70
N VAL A 7 15.85 -23.60 4.86
CA VAL A 7 16.94 -22.64 5.07
C VAL A 7 18.15 -22.98 4.18
N GLY A 8 18.50 -24.25 4.00
CA GLY A 8 19.68 -24.66 3.24
C GLY A 8 19.58 -24.43 1.72
N SER A 9 18.44 -24.74 1.08
CA SER A 9 18.33 -24.64 -0.38
C SER A 9 18.01 -23.23 -0.88
N GLU A 10 17.12 -22.50 -0.21
CA GLU A 10 16.72 -21.15 -0.60
C GLU A 10 17.80 -20.10 -0.28
N MET A 11 18.53 -20.26 0.80
CA MET A 11 19.64 -19.38 1.15
C MET A 11 20.83 -19.56 0.21
N CYS A 12 21.21 -20.81 -0.08
CA CYS A 12 22.33 -21.11 -0.98
C CYS A 12 22.14 -20.61 -2.40
N ILE A 13 20.91 -20.41 -2.85
CA ILE A 13 20.64 -19.84 -4.17
C ILE A 13 20.99 -18.36 -4.21
N ARG A 14 20.64 -17.60 -3.18
CA ARG A 14 20.81 -16.15 -3.14
C ARG A 14 22.24 -15.72 -2.87
N ASP A 15 22.88 -16.33 -1.88
CA ASP A 15 24.29 -16.06 -1.57
C ASP A 15 25.21 -16.40 -2.74
N SER A 16 25.01 -17.56 -3.37
CA SER A 16 25.77 -17.96 -4.56
C SER A 16 25.51 -17.00 -5.73
N THR A 17 24.27 -16.55 -5.92
CA THR A 17 23.94 -15.59 -6.99
C THR A 17 24.62 -14.24 -6.76
N TYR A 18 24.62 -13.72 -5.53
CA TYR A 18 25.31 -12.47 -5.21
C TYR A 18 26.83 -12.61 -5.43
N THR A 19 27.39 -13.73 -5.04
CA THR A 19 28.82 -14.01 -5.22
C THR A 19 29.19 -14.05 -6.70
N VAL A 20 28.40 -14.74 -7.51
CA VAL A 20 28.65 -14.83 -8.96
C VAL A 20 28.49 -13.48 -9.64
N TRP A 21 27.43 -12.75 -9.34
CA TRP A 21 27.24 -11.40 -9.90
C TRP A 21 28.38 -10.46 -9.49
N GLY A 22 28.80 -10.50 -8.23
CA GLY A 22 29.93 -9.72 -7.75
C GLY A 22 31.23 -10.06 -8.45
N TRP A 23 31.44 -11.34 -8.76
CA TRP A 23 32.59 -11.80 -9.52
C TRP A 23 32.53 -11.36 -11.00
N GLU A 24 31.40 -11.59 -11.67
CA GLU A 24 31.17 -11.21 -13.05
C GLU A 24 31.27 -9.70 -13.30
N GLU A 25 30.85 -8.89 -12.34
CA GLU A 25 30.91 -7.41 -12.40
C GLU A 25 32.22 -6.82 -11.81
N GLY A 26 33.17 -7.66 -11.41
CA GLY A 26 34.49 -7.23 -10.97
C GLY A 26 34.54 -6.56 -9.59
N TYR A 27 33.62 -6.89 -8.71
CA TYR A 27 33.63 -6.39 -7.32
C TYR A 27 34.72 -7.05 -6.44
N PHE A 28 35.14 -8.27 -6.80
CA PHE A 28 36.15 -9.01 -6.08
C PHE A 28 37.47 -8.98 -6.83
N ALA A 29 38.56 -8.75 -6.12
CA ALA A 29 39.91 -8.74 -6.72
C ALA A 29 40.41 -10.14 -7.01
N THR A 30 40.05 -11.11 -6.14
CA THR A 30 40.48 -12.52 -6.24
C THR A 30 39.30 -13.48 -6.05
N LEU A 31 39.44 -14.71 -6.50
CA LEU A 31 38.44 -15.75 -6.23
C LEU A 31 38.28 -16.01 -4.74
N GLU A 32 39.35 -15.91 -3.97
CA GLU A 32 39.34 -16.05 -2.51
C GLU A 32 38.47 -14.99 -1.85
N ASP A 33 38.51 -13.72 -2.30
CA ASP A 33 37.62 -12.65 -1.82
C ASP A 33 36.14 -12.98 -2.08
N ALA A 34 35.85 -13.57 -3.22
CA ALA A 34 34.48 -13.99 -3.57
C ALA A 34 34.00 -15.16 -2.70
N GLU A 35 34.86 -16.12 -2.42
CA GLU A 35 34.57 -17.25 -1.53
C GLU A 35 34.35 -16.78 -0.09
N ILE A 36 35.19 -15.89 0.44
CA ILE A 36 35.03 -15.29 1.76
C ILE A 36 33.71 -14.55 1.86
N PHE A 37 33.37 -13.71 0.87
CA PHE A 37 32.10 -13.00 0.82
C PHE A 37 30.91 -13.96 0.87
N ASN A 38 30.96 -15.07 0.11
CA ASN A 38 29.90 -16.08 0.10
C ASN A 38 29.69 -16.71 1.49
N GLU A 39 30.78 -17.08 2.17
CA GLU A 39 30.70 -17.68 3.51
C GLU A 39 30.22 -16.67 4.57
N GLU A 40 30.67 -15.41 4.49
CA GLU A 40 30.22 -14.36 5.40
C GLU A 40 28.73 -14.04 5.24
N ILE A 41 28.21 -13.92 4.02
CA ILE A 41 26.78 -13.72 3.78
C ILE A 41 25.97 -14.89 4.31
N LYS A 42 26.40 -16.13 4.08
CA LYS A 42 25.75 -17.31 4.65
C LYS A 42 25.70 -17.26 6.17
N ALA A 43 26.84 -16.96 6.78
CA ALA A 43 26.94 -16.88 8.25
C ALA A 43 26.00 -15.81 8.81
N MET A 44 25.94 -14.62 8.19
CA MET A 44 25.06 -13.55 8.61
C MET A 44 23.58 -13.90 8.45
N LEU A 45 23.20 -14.58 7.37
CA LEU A 45 21.83 -15.05 7.14
C LEU A 45 21.42 -16.10 8.18
N VAL A 46 22.27 -17.10 8.43
CA VAL A 46 22.01 -18.18 9.41
C VAL A 46 21.88 -17.62 10.83
N GLN A 47 22.73 -16.67 11.18
CA GLN A 47 22.72 -16.02 12.50
C GLN A 47 21.67 -14.93 12.63
N GLN A 48 20.88 -14.66 11.58
CA GLN A 48 19.85 -13.61 11.55
C GLN A 48 20.40 -12.19 11.81
N ILE A 49 21.68 -11.95 11.47
CA ILE A 49 22.31 -10.64 11.56
C ILE A 49 21.87 -9.74 10.39
N TRP A 50 21.62 -10.37 9.25
CA TRP A 50 21.18 -9.71 8.03
C TRP A 50 20.13 -10.55 7.28
N ALA A 51 19.23 -9.89 6.58
CA ALA A 51 18.28 -10.51 5.69
C ALA A 51 18.01 -9.58 4.48
N PRO A 52 17.91 -10.13 3.26
CA PRO A 52 17.50 -9.35 2.11
C PRO A 52 16.03 -8.94 2.20
N ASN A 53 15.66 -7.87 1.51
CA ASN A 53 14.27 -7.47 1.39
C ASN A 53 13.43 -8.48 0.57
N SER A 54 12.10 -8.34 0.65
CA SER A 54 11.18 -9.31 0.05
C SER A 54 11.37 -9.54 -1.46
N PRO A 55 11.56 -8.52 -2.33
CA PRO A 55 11.78 -8.76 -3.75
C PRO A 55 13.04 -9.58 -4.03
N VAL A 56 14.11 -9.37 -3.27
CA VAL A 56 15.32 -10.17 -3.36
C VAL A 56 15.04 -11.63 -3.00
N TRP A 57 14.33 -11.89 -1.88
CA TRP A 57 13.93 -13.24 -1.50
C TRP A 57 13.10 -13.94 -2.59
N PHE A 58 12.22 -13.22 -3.27
CA PHE A 58 11.28 -13.82 -4.22
C PHE A 58 11.83 -13.96 -5.63
N ASN A 59 12.78 -13.11 -6.02
CA ASN A 59 13.14 -12.95 -7.42
C ASN A 59 14.58 -13.37 -7.75
N ILE A 60 15.53 -13.23 -6.82
CA ILE A 60 16.94 -13.50 -7.09
C ILE A 60 17.24 -15.00 -7.08
N GLY A 61 18.08 -15.42 -8.01
CA GLY A 61 18.63 -16.78 -8.12
C GLY A 61 17.77 -17.75 -8.93
N HIS A 62 16.54 -17.40 -9.31
CA HIS A 62 15.69 -18.27 -10.12
C HIS A 62 16.23 -18.45 -11.53
N TRP A 63 16.73 -17.38 -12.13
CA TRP A 63 17.31 -17.41 -13.48
C TRP A 63 18.58 -18.23 -13.54
N GLU A 64 19.45 -18.07 -12.53
CA GLU A 64 20.70 -18.80 -12.41
C GLU A 64 20.48 -20.30 -12.16
N GLN A 65 19.50 -20.67 -11.36
CA GLN A 65 19.10 -22.07 -11.17
C GLN A 65 18.75 -22.73 -12.50
N TRP A 66 17.94 -22.04 -13.31
CA TRP A 66 17.57 -22.53 -14.63
C TRP A 66 18.80 -22.59 -15.55
N ARG A 67 19.63 -21.54 -15.57
CA ARG A 67 20.81 -21.42 -16.44
C ARG A 67 21.85 -22.52 -16.15
N TRP A 68 22.02 -22.89 -14.89
CA TRP A 68 23.12 -23.78 -14.46
C TRP A 68 22.72 -25.21 -14.14
N GLY A 69 21.48 -25.55 -13.96
CA GLY A 69 21.19 -26.90 -13.53
C GLY A 69 19.74 -27.38 -13.66
N ARG A 70 18.83 -26.52 -13.93
CA ARG A 70 17.40 -26.86 -13.99
C ARG A 70 16.71 -26.27 -15.21
N PRO A 71 17.10 -26.67 -16.43
CA PRO A 71 16.47 -26.19 -17.66
C PRO A 71 14.98 -26.56 -17.76
N ASP A 72 14.56 -27.60 -17.05
CA ASP A 72 13.16 -28.00 -16.89
C ASP A 72 12.27 -26.94 -16.23
N LEU A 73 12.86 -26.02 -15.47
CA LEU A 73 12.13 -24.90 -14.84
C LEU A 73 11.97 -23.67 -15.75
N ARG A 74 12.54 -23.69 -16.96
CA ARG A 74 12.54 -22.56 -17.89
C ARG A 74 11.15 -22.00 -18.16
N GLU A 75 10.17 -22.86 -18.39
CA GLU A 75 8.80 -22.46 -18.70
C GLU A 75 8.12 -21.73 -17.53
N ASN A 76 8.52 -22.03 -16.29
CA ASN A 76 8.00 -21.35 -15.09
C ASN A 76 8.57 -19.94 -14.91
N TYR A 77 9.70 -19.62 -15.53
CA TYR A 77 10.42 -18.35 -15.34
C TYR A 77 10.44 -17.47 -16.60
N THR A 78 10.05 -18.00 -17.77
CA THR A 78 9.83 -17.20 -18.97
C THR A 78 8.44 -16.55 -18.87
N GLY A 79 8.40 -15.23 -18.77
CA GLY A 79 7.16 -14.49 -18.56
C GLY A 79 6.15 -14.70 -19.67
N HIS A 80 4.99 -15.23 -19.35
CA HIS A 80 3.86 -15.29 -20.26
C HIS A 80 3.34 -13.87 -20.55
N GLY A 81 3.70 -13.32 -21.69
CA GLY A 81 3.08 -12.12 -22.26
C GLY A 81 3.55 -10.76 -21.73
N ASN A 82 4.28 -10.66 -20.64
CA ASN A 82 4.81 -9.40 -20.15
C ASN A 82 6.24 -9.18 -20.65
N LYS A 83 6.47 -8.11 -21.42
CA LYS A 83 7.82 -7.71 -21.80
C LYS A 83 8.60 -7.32 -20.54
N ALA A 84 9.69 -8.04 -20.28
CA ALA A 84 10.66 -7.67 -19.26
C ALA A 84 11.72 -6.75 -19.85
N TYR A 85 12.16 -5.76 -19.10
CA TYR A 85 13.12 -4.77 -19.53
C TYR A 85 14.23 -4.61 -18.50
N HIS A 86 15.46 -4.50 -19.02
CA HIS A 86 16.63 -4.11 -18.26
C HIS A 86 17.11 -2.75 -18.73
N ALA A 87 17.39 -1.82 -17.82
CA ALA A 87 17.94 -0.53 -18.14
C ALA A 87 19.43 -0.51 -17.76
N LYS A 88 20.30 -0.24 -18.73
CA LYS A 88 21.76 -0.15 -18.54
C LYS A 88 22.31 1.17 -19.07
N GLY A 89 23.16 1.81 -18.27
CA GLY A 89 23.81 3.07 -18.64
C GLY A 89 23.89 4.06 -17.51
N SER A 90 24.40 5.27 -17.78
CA SER A 90 24.46 6.40 -16.85
C SER A 90 23.16 7.22 -16.90
N LYS A 91 22.96 8.09 -15.89
CA LYS A 91 21.80 9.00 -15.78
C LYS A 91 21.42 9.73 -17.08
N ASN A 92 22.42 10.09 -17.90
CA ASN A 92 22.21 10.84 -19.15
C ASN A 92 22.24 9.96 -20.41
N ASN A 93 22.45 8.65 -20.26
CA ASN A 93 22.53 7.71 -21.39
C ASN A 93 22.00 6.34 -20.97
N LEU A 94 20.78 6.31 -20.43
CA LEU A 94 20.11 5.08 -20.05
C LEU A 94 19.49 4.43 -21.28
N LYS A 95 19.86 3.18 -21.56
CA LYS A 95 19.28 2.38 -22.64
C LYS A 95 18.47 1.25 -22.03
N THR A 96 17.32 0.97 -22.62
CA THR A 96 16.42 -0.10 -22.21
C THR A 96 16.55 -1.27 -23.18
N TYR A 97 16.74 -2.46 -22.64
CA TYR A 97 16.86 -3.71 -23.38
C TYR A 97 15.70 -4.63 -23.02
N THR A 98 15.13 -5.30 -24.00
CA THR A 98 14.18 -6.38 -23.73
C THR A 98 14.94 -7.63 -23.31
N VAL A 99 14.50 -8.27 -22.23
CA VAL A 99 15.10 -9.48 -21.67
C VAL A 99 14.12 -10.66 -21.76
N GLN A 100 14.63 -11.89 -21.63
CA GLN A 100 13.82 -13.10 -21.82
C GLN A 100 12.87 -13.35 -20.65
N SER A 101 13.25 -12.93 -19.44
CA SER A 101 12.49 -13.15 -18.22
C SER A 101 12.64 -11.97 -17.26
N THR A 102 11.60 -11.72 -16.45
CA THR A 102 11.67 -10.79 -15.32
C THR A 102 12.65 -11.22 -14.23
N TYR A 103 13.10 -12.47 -14.26
CA TYR A 103 14.07 -13.03 -13.32
C TYR A 103 15.52 -12.96 -13.79
N GLU A 104 15.76 -12.60 -15.07
CA GLU A 104 17.12 -12.40 -15.62
C GLU A 104 17.80 -11.18 -14.98
N TYR A 105 17.06 -10.08 -14.85
CA TYR A 105 17.45 -8.89 -14.10
C TYR A 105 16.32 -8.54 -13.13
N PRO A 106 16.24 -9.22 -12.00
CA PRO A 106 15.08 -9.13 -11.13
C PRO A 106 15.01 -7.79 -10.40
N GLN A 107 13.79 -7.35 -10.11
CA GLN A 107 13.58 -6.22 -9.24
C GLN A 107 14.05 -6.53 -7.82
N CYS A 108 14.97 -5.72 -7.31
CA CYS A 108 15.59 -5.89 -5.99
C CYS A 108 15.13 -4.86 -4.96
N SER A 109 14.48 -3.76 -5.38
CA SER A 109 14.02 -2.71 -4.48
C SER A 109 12.64 -3.06 -3.91
N ALA A 110 12.51 -2.94 -2.57
CA ALA A 110 11.27 -3.28 -1.88
C ALA A 110 10.19 -2.21 -2.05
N CYS A 111 10.58 -0.95 -2.10
CA CYS A 111 9.67 0.19 -2.13
C CYS A 111 10.17 1.28 -3.08
N PHE A 112 9.20 1.97 -3.67
CA PHE A 112 9.44 3.12 -4.54
C PHE A 112 8.64 4.30 -4.03
N LEU A 113 9.26 5.47 -4.02
CA LEU A 113 8.55 6.75 -3.91
C LEU A 113 8.23 7.21 -5.31
N THR A 114 6.97 7.52 -5.55
CA THR A 114 6.47 7.98 -6.84
C THR A 114 5.79 9.32 -6.69
N GLU A 115 5.81 10.10 -7.77
CA GLU A 115 5.12 11.38 -7.86
C GLU A 115 3.99 11.28 -8.88
N VAL A 116 2.96 12.10 -8.71
CA VAL A 116 1.85 12.25 -9.64
C VAL A 116 1.63 13.72 -9.95
N GLY A 117 1.52 14.05 -11.23
CA GLY A 117 1.13 15.39 -11.68
C GLY A 117 -0.38 15.58 -11.62
N ASP A 118 -0.82 16.84 -11.62
CA ASP A 118 -2.23 17.22 -11.50
C ASP A 118 -2.95 17.26 -12.87
N SER A 119 -2.55 16.42 -13.81
CA SER A 119 -3.24 16.20 -15.07
C SER A 119 -3.91 14.82 -15.11
N MET A 120 -4.93 14.66 -15.94
CA MET A 120 -5.60 13.36 -16.09
C MET A 120 -4.63 12.30 -16.66
N GLU A 121 -3.75 12.72 -17.56
CA GLU A 121 -2.73 11.88 -18.17
C GLU A 121 -1.77 11.36 -17.09
N ASP A 122 -1.24 12.24 -16.24
CA ASP A 122 -0.33 11.86 -15.15
C ASP A 122 -1.01 10.92 -14.14
N ILE A 123 -2.28 11.17 -13.82
CA ILE A 123 -3.09 10.36 -12.91
C ILE A 123 -3.25 8.92 -13.46
N LEU A 124 -3.51 8.79 -14.76
CA LEU A 124 -3.66 7.48 -15.41
C LEU A 124 -2.30 6.76 -15.57
N ASP A 125 -1.25 7.49 -15.93
CA ASP A 125 0.10 6.95 -16.04
C ASP A 125 0.62 6.47 -14.67
N HIS A 126 0.30 7.19 -13.60
CA HIS A 126 0.62 6.77 -12.25
C HIS A 126 -0.06 5.43 -11.90
N LEU A 127 -1.34 5.26 -12.22
CA LEU A 127 -2.07 4.01 -12.03
C LEU A 127 -1.38 2.83 -12.71
N THR A 128 -0.92 3.05 -13.95
CA THR A 128 -0.18 2.03 -14.71
C THR A 128 1.16 1.70 -14.07
N THR A 129 1.87 2.72 -13.58
CA THR A 129 3.17 2.59 -12.93
C THR A 129 3.06 1.83 -11.62
N GLU A 130 2.11 2.18 -10.74
CA GLU A 130 1.83 1.43 -9.51
C GLU A 130 1.55 -0.05 -9.81
N GLY A 131 0.69 -0.33 -10.79
CA GLY A 131 0.34 -1.69 -11.16
C GLY A 131 1.54 -2.53 -11.58
N ARG A 132 2.47 -1.95 -12.32
CA ARG A 132 3.74 -2.62 -12.72
C ARG A 132 4.65 -2.88 -11.53
N ILE A 133 4.78 -1.92 -10.62
CA ILE A 133 5.58 -2.06 -9.41
C ILE A 133 5.00 -3.16 -8.51
N PHE A 134 3.69 -3.19 -8.30
CA PHE A 134 3.04 -4.24 -7.52
C PHE A 134 3.21 -5.62 -8.15
N ALA A 135 3.08 -5.74 -9.46
CA ALA A 135 3.32 -7.00 -10.17
C ALA A 135 4.74 -7.54 -9.97
N SER A 136 5.73 -6.66 -9.79
CA SER A 136 7.13 -7.05 -9.50
C SER A 136 7.40 -7.42 -8.04
N GLY A 137 6.42 -7.28 -7.15
CA GLY A 137 6.57 -7.61 -5.72
C GLY A 137 7.00 -6.45 -4.82
N SER A 138 7.06 -5.23 -5.35
CA SER A 138 7.49 -4.04 -4.63
C SER A 138 6.31 -3.21 -4.14
N GLY A 139 6.55 -2.34 -3.16
CA GLY A 139 5.58 -1.39 -2.63
C GLY A 139 5.74 0.01 -3.23
N VAL A 140 4.71 0.84 -3.09
CA VAL A 140 4.68 2.21 -3.58
C VAL A 140 4.30 3.18 -2.47
N GLY A 141 5.03 4.29 -2.36
CA GLY A 141 4.66 5.46 -1.59
C GLY A 141 4.34 6.63 -2.52
N ILE A 142 3.23 7.30 -2.29
CA ILE A 142 2.77 8.44 -3.09
C ILE A 142 2.38 9.62 -2.21
N ASN A 143 2.72 10.83 -2.66
CA ASN A 143 2.23 12.07 -2.07
C ASN A 143 1.05 12.62 -2.89
N LEU A 144 -0.13 12.66 -2.28
CA LEU A 144 -1.35 13.17 -2.90
C LEU A 144 -1.44 14.70 -2.90
N SER A 145 -0.56 15.39 -2.19
CA SER A 145 -0.63 16.85 -2.05
C SER A 145 -0.28 17.61 -3.33
N THR A 146 0.20 16.91 -4.36
CA THR A 146 0.43 17.45 -5.70
C THR A 146 -0.85 17.58 -6.50
N LEU A 147 -1.91 16.84 -6.13
CA LEU A 147 -3.21 16.89 -6.78
C LEU A 147 -4.05 18.02 -6.19
N ARG A 148 -4.74 18.78 -7.05
CA ARG A 148 -5.67 19.83 -6.59
C ARG A 148 -6.79 19.27 -5.75
N SER A 149 -7.18 20.05 -4.76
CA SER A 149 -8.26 19.74 -3.83
C SER A 149 -9.63 19.60 -4.50
N SER A 150 -10.52 18.86 -3.87
CA SER A 150 -11.95 18.79 -4.24
C SER A 150 -12.66 20.17 -4.18
N LYS A 151 -12.05 21.14 -3.50
CA LYS A 151 -12.57 22.51 -3.38
C LYS A 151 -12.13 23.44 -4.51
N GLU A 152 -11.08 23.04 -5.25
CA GLU A 152 -10.49 23.84 -6.32
C GLU A 152 -11.26 23.70 -7.65
N PRO A 153 -11.34 24.79 -8.45
CA PRO A 153 -12.00 24.76 -9.73
C PRO A 153 -11.22 23.96 -10.78
N ILE A 154 -11.93 23.40 -11.75
CA ILE A 154 -11.36 22.86 -12.98
C ILE A 154 -11.65 23.79 -14.16
N SER A 155 -10.96 23.55 -15.28
CA SER A 155 -11.22 24.27 -16.54
C SER A 155 -12.69 24.10 -16.95
N GLY A 156 -13.46 25.17 -16.89
CA GLY A 156 -14.91 25.14 -17.07
C GLY A 156 -15.67 25.61 -15.82
N LYS A 157 -16.83 25.04 -15.54
CA LYS A 157 -17.71 25.47 -14.44
C LYS A 157 -17.82 24.41 -13.30
N GLY A 158 -16.86 23.52 -13.17
CA GLY A 158 -16.90 22.45 -12.18
C GLY A 158 -15.84 22.58 -11.08
N ARG A 159 -15.91 21.68 -10.10
CA ARG A 159 -14.87 21.46 -9.09
C ARG A 159 -14.15 20.14 -9.35
N SER A 160 -12.92 20.03 -8.88
CA SER A 160 -12.13 18.80 -8.92
C SER A 160 -12.81 17.68 -8.13
N SER A 161 -12.56 16.44 -8.52
CA SER A 161 -12.93 15.26 -7.73
C SER A 161 -12.07 15.11 -6.46
N GLY A 162 -10.92 15.78 -6.42
CA GLY A 162 -9.96 15.74 -5.33
C GLY A 162 -9.13 14.46 -5.24
N PRO A 163 -8.03 14.51 -4.51
CA PRO A 163 -7.06 13.42 -4.41
C PRO A 163 -7.64 12.14 -3.80
N ILE A 164 -8.52 12.26 -2.80
CA ILE A 164 -9.13 11.11 -2.11
C ILE A 164 -10.01 10.28 -3.06
N SER A 165 -10.64 10.94 -4.03
CA SER A 165 -11.47 10.27 -5.04
C SER A 165 -10.62 9.41 -6.00
N PHE A 166 -9.48 9.92 -6.45
CA PHE A 166 -8.54 9.17 -7.27
C PHE A 166 -7.86 8.05 -6.46
N ASP A 167 -7.47 8.35 -5.23
CA ASP A 167 -6.89 7.37 -4.32
C ASP A 167 -7.81 6.15 -4.11
N ARG A 168 -9.12 6.36 -4.04
CA ARG A 168 -10.09 5.26 -3.97
C ARG A 168 -10.00 4.30 -5.16
N GLY A 169 -9.81 4.83 -6.37
CA GLY A 169 -9.63 4.02 -7.58
C GLY A 169 -8.33 3.23 -7.55
N TRP A 170 -7.24 3.86 -7.15
CA TRP A 170 -5.93 3.24 -7.02
C TRP A 170 -5.90 2.18 -5.92
N ASP A 171 -6.53 2.43 -4.78
CA ASP A 171 -6.66 1.45 -3.69
C ASP A 171 -7.38 0.17 -4.13
N ARG A 172 -8.44 0.31 -4.93
CA ARG A 172 -9.16 -0.85 -5.50
C ARG A 172 -8.27 -1.66 -6.45
N MET A 173 -7.52 -0.99 -7.31
CA MET A 173 -6.59 -1.67 -8.20
C MET A 173 -5.48 -2.38 -7.41
N ALA A 174 -4.92 -1.74 -6.38
CA ALA A 174 -3.94 -2.35 -5.49
C ALA A 174 -4.48 -3.63 -4.84
N GLY A 175 -5.73 -3.61 -4.39
CA GLY A 175 -6.41 -4.80 -3.83
C GLY A 175 -6.59 -5.95 -4.82
N ALA A 176 -6.73 -5.65 -6.12
CA ALA A 176 -6.88 -6.66 -7.16
C ALA A 176 -5.56 -7.33 -7.57
N ILE A 177 -4.42 -6.64 -7.38
CA ILE A 177 -3.12 -7.14 -7.82
C ILE A 177 -2.47 -7.99 -6.72
N LYS A 178 -2.18 -9.25 -7.05
CA LYS A 178 -1.35 -10.13 -6.21
C LYS A 178 0.11 -9.95 -6.57
N SER A 179 0.88 -9.42 -5.63
CA SER A 179 2.30 -9.13 -5.78
C SER A 179 3.11 -10.38 -6.17
N GLY A 180 3.85 -10.31 -7.26
CA GLY A 180 4.67 -11.41 -7.76
C GLY A 180 3.90 -12.70 -8.10
N GLY A 181 2.59 -12.62 -8.38
CA GLY A 181 1.75 -13.78 -8.64
C GLY A 181 1.52 -14.69 -7.44
N LYS A 182 1.90 -14.24 -6.23
CA LYS A 182 1.78 -14.97 -4.96
C LYS A 182 0.64 -14.42 -4.10
N THR A 183 0.53 -14.90 -2.87
CA THR A 183 -0.53 -14.52 -1.93
C THR A 183 -0.33 -13.15 -1.28
N ARG A 184 0.82 -12.51 -1.47
CA ARG A 184 1.12 -11.20 -0.90
C ARG A 184 0.31 -10.12 -1.61
N ARG A 185 -0.40 -9.30 -0.83
CA ARG A 185 -1.10 -8.11 -1.34
C ARG A 185 -0.11 -7.02 -1.73
N ALA A 186 -0.51 -6.13 -2.62
CA ALA A 186 0.22 -4.90 -2.91
C ALA A 186 0.41 -4.07 -1.62
N ALA A 187 1.59 -3.47 -1.45
CA ALA A 187 1.90 -2.62 -0.32
C ALA A 187 1.91 -1.15 -0.79
N ARG A 188 0.99 -0.36 -0.28
CA ARG A 188 0.80 1.02 -0.66
C ARG A 188 0.84 1.92 0.56
N MET A 189 1.51 3.06 0.45
CA MET A 189 1.49 4.14 1.43
C MET A 189 1.08 5.43 0.73
N VAL A 190 0.18 6.17 1.35
CA VAL A 190 -0.35 7.42 0.83
C VAL A 190 -0.10 8.53 1.83
N LEU A 191 0.46 9.63 1.35
CA LEU A 191 0.82 10.76 2.18
C LEU A 191 0.07 12.01 1.71
N MET A 192 -0.31 12.87 2.67
CA MET A 192 -0.84 14.21 2.40
C MET A 192 -0.20 15.23 3.35
N PHE A 193 0.15 16.40 2.83
CA PHE A 193 0.64 17.49 3.65
C PHE A 193 -0.48 18.11 4.49
N SER A 194 -0.12 18.56 5.69
CA SER A 194 -1.02 19.20 6.64
C SER A 194 -1.67 20.50 6.13
N ASP A 195 -1.09 21.15 5.12
CA ASP A 195 -1.59 22.37 4.50
C ASP A 195 -2.48 22.14 3.27
N HIS A 196 -2.78 20.87 2.92
CA HIS A 196 -3.67 20.56 1.80
C HIS A 196 -5.15 20.80 2.19
N PRO A 197 -5.98 21.41 1.30
CA PRO A 197 -7.39 21.72 1.65
C PRO A 197 -8.26 20.52 2.02
N ASP A 198 -7.95 19.33 1.53
CA ASP A 198 -8.70 18.10 1.84
C ASP A 198 -8.14 17.33 3.04
N ILE A 199 -7.23 17.91 3.83
CA ILE A 199 -6.51 17.21 4.90
C ILE A 199 -7.46 16.60 5.96
N PHE A 200 -8.48 17.31 6.39
CA PHE A 200 -9.43 16.78 7.37
C PHE A 200 -10.25 15.61 6.82
N GLU A 201 -10.58 15.64 5.53
CA GLU A 201 -11.25 14.54 4.87
C GLU A 201 -10.32 13.33 4.75
N PHE A 202 -9.06 13.56 4.40
CA PHE A 202 -8.02 12.53 4.32
C PHE A 202 -7.82 11.82 5.66
N ILE A 203 -7.68 12.57 6.76
CA ILE A 203 -7.54 12.03 8.12
C ILE A 203 -8.73 11.13 8.48
N ASN A 204 -9.94 11.54 8.11
CA ASN A 204 -11.17 10.83 8.48
C ASN A 204 -11.59 9.75 7.47
N THR A 205 -10.81 9.51 6.41
CA THR A 205 -11.21 8.58 5.34
C THR A 205 -11.48 7.18 5.88
N LYS A 206 -10.57 6.63 6.68
CA LYS A 206 -10.73 5.28 7.26
C LYS A 206 -11.80 5.21 8.35
N ASN A 207 -11.91 6.22 9.19
CA ASN A 207 -12.97 6.30 10.19
C ASN A 207 -14.36 6.21 9.54
N ARG A 208 -14.58 6.91 8.42
CA ARG A 208 -15.83 6.81 7.67
C ARG A 208 -16.11 5.41 7.16
N GLN A 209 -15.08 4.67 6.74
CA GLN A 209 -15.24 3.28 6.30
C GLN A 209 -15.61 2.36 7.48
N GLU A 210 -14.96 2.54 8.62
CA GLU A 210 -15.30 1.81 9.85
C GLU A 210 -16.72 2.11 10.33
N ASP A 211 -17.16 3.35 10.24
CA ASP A 211 -18.54 3.72 10.61
C ASP A 211 -19.56 3.07 9.66
N ILE A 212 -19.26 2.99 8.36
CA ILE A 212 -20.09 2.25 7.41
C ILE A 212 -20.14 0.76 7.78
N ALA A 213 -19.00 0.15 8.10
CA ALA A 213 -18.93 -1.24 8.54
C ALA A 213 -19.78 -1.48 9.80
N LYS A 214 -19.66 -0.60 10.80
CA LYS A 214 -20.44 -0.68 12.06
C LYS A 214 -21.95 -0.59 11.80
N VAL A 215 -22.39 0.28 10.90
CA VAL A 215 -23.80 0.40 10.51
C VAL A 215 -24.29 -0.89 9.86
N ILE A 216 -23.55 -1.43 8.89
CA ILE A 216 -23.91 -2.68 8.22
C ILE A 216 -24.00 -3.84 9.21
N LEU A 217 -23.00 -3.96 10.10
CA LEU A 217 -22.96 -5.00 11.13
C LEU A 217 -24.14 -4.88 12.12
N ARG A 218 -24.46 -3.64 12.52
CA ARG A 218 -25.59 -3.38 13.41
C ARG A 218 -26.92 -3.80 12.77
N GLU A 219 -27.16 -3.41 11.53
CA GLU A 219 -28.37 -3.79 10.80
C GLU A 219 -28.46 -5.32 10.64
N HIS A 220 -27.34 -5.98 10.33
CA HIS A 220 -27.28 -7.43 10.27
C HIS A 220 -27.68 -8.08 11.60
N ASN A 221 -27.13 -7.62 12.72
CA ASN A 221 -27.43 -8.16 14.05
C ASN A 221 -28.90 -7.97 14.43
N VAL A 222 -29.47 -6.79 14.15
CA VAL A 222 -30.92 -6.53 14.35
C VAL A 222 -31.77 -7.52 13.54
N HIS A 223 -31.41 -7.81 12.30
CA HIS A 223 -32.14 -8.79 11.49
C HIS A 223 -32.05 -10.20 12.06
N VAL A 224 -30.86 -10.60 12.57
CA VAL A 224 -30.67 -11.91 13.21
C VAL A 224 -31.50 -12.02 14.49
N GLU A 225 -31.48 -11.01 15.34
CA GLU A 225 -32.28 -10.96 16.58
C GLU A 225 -33.78 -11.02 16.29
N LEU A 226 -34.27 -10.25 15.32
CA LEU A 226 -35.68 -10.28 14.93
C LEU A 226 -36.12 -11.66 14.46
N LYS A 227 -35.31 -12.37 13.68
CA LYS A 227 -35.63 -13.76 13.26
C LYS A 227 -35.64 -14.70 14.42
N GLN A 228 -34.68 -14.63 15.34
CA GLN A 228 -34.66 -15.47 16.55
C GLN A 228 -35.89 -15.26 17.43
N ILE A 229 -36.31 -14.01 17.63
CA ILE A 229 -37.53 -13.68 18.35
C ILE A 229 -38.74 -14.22 17.63
N ALA A 230 -38.82 -14.07 16.30
CA ALA A 230 -39.92 -14.61 15.50
C ALA A 230 -40.00 -16.13 15.55
N GLU A 231 -38.87 -16.86 15.45
CA GLU A 231 -38.82 -18.32 15.60
C GLU A 231 -39.36 -18.76 16.98
N THR A 232 -38.94 -18.08 18.05
CA THR A 232 -39.38 -18.33 19.41
C THR A 232 -40.90 -18.10 19.53
N LYS A 233 -41.41 -16.99 19.01
CA LYS A 233 -42.83 -16.63 19.05
C LYS A 233 -43.71 -17.52 18.14
N LEU A 234 -43.13 -18.08 17.07
CA LEU A 234 -43.86 -19.04 16.23
C LEU A 234 -44.23 -20.32 17.00
N VAL A 235 -43.35 -20.73 17.92
CA VAL A 235 -43.55 -21.91 18.76
C VAL A 235 -44.44 -21.60 19.96
N ALA A 236 -44.04 -20.63 20.76
CA ALA A 236 -44.61 -20.37 22.10
C ALA A 236 -45.50 -19.12 22.18
N GLY A 237 -45.75 -18.43 21.09
CA GLY A 237 -46.50 -17.16 21.08
C GLY A 237 -48.04 -17.37 21.04
N THR A 238 -48.76 -16.29 21.34
CA THR A 238 -50.19 -16.19 21.08
C THR A 238 -50.55 -16.25 19.60
N PRO A 239 -51.81 -16.46 19.21
CA PRO A 239 -52.19 -16.47 17.78
C PRO A 239 -51.77 -15.22 17.02
N ALA A 240 -51.85 -14.06 17.61
CA ALA A 240 -51.42 -12.79 17.01
C ALA A 240 -49.90 -12.71 16.83
N GLU A 241 -49.13 -13.13 17.87
CA GLU A 241 -47.65 -13.18 17.78
C GLU A 241 -47.20 -14.22 16.74
N LYS A 242 -47.84 -15.36 16.63
CA LYS A 242 -47.55 -16.36 15.59
C LYS A 242 -47.82 -15.84 14.19
N ALA A 243 -48.88 -15.05 13.99
CA ALA A 243 -49.15 -14.40 12.72
C ALA A 243 -48.05 -13.37 12.37
N ALA A 244 -47.67 -12.51 13.30
CA ALA A 244 -46.57 -11.57 13.11
C ALA A 244 -45.22 -12.25 12.84
N ALA A 245 -44.92 -13.33 13.59
CA ALA A 245 -43.70 -14.11 13.40
C ALA A 245 -43.61 -14.72 11.98
N ARG A 246 -44.70 -15.20 11.41
CA ARG A 246 -44.73 -15.73 10.03
C ARG A 246 -44.39 -14.62 9.03
N VAL A 247 -44.90 -13.41 9.22
CA VAL A 247 -44.59 -12.28 8.36
C VAL A 247 -43.11 -11.95 8.45
N ILE A 248 -42.53 -11.81 9.66
CA ILE A 248 -41.12 -11.51 9.87
C ILE A 248 -40.24 -12.60 9.21
N LEU A 249 -40.55 -13.87 9.41
CA LEU A 249 -39.76 -14.96 8.82
C LEU A 249 -39.87 -15.05 7.29
N SER A 250 -40.91 -14.49 6.68
CA SER A 250 -41.06 -14.40 5.23
C SER A 250 -40.27 -13.22 4.61
N LEU A 251 -39.81 -12.25 5.41
CA LEU A 251 -39.04 -11.14 4.92
C LEU A 251 -37.60 -11.57 4.55
N PRO A 252 -36.98 -10.93 3.55
CA PRO A 252 -35.60 -11.20 3.14
C PRO A 252 -34.59 -10.58 4.11
N LEU A 253 -34.72 -10.94 5.40
CA LEU A 253 -33.82 -10.47 6.46
C LEU A 253 -32.57 -11.33 6.52
N ALA A 254 -31.45 -10.74 6.93
CA ALA A 254 -30.21 -11.45 7.21
C ALA A 254 -30.41 -12.57 8.24
N THR A 255 -29.65 -13.65 8.13
CA THR A 255 -29.64 -14.76 9.09
C THR A 255 -28.28 -14.88 9.75
N LYS A 256 -28.17 -15.60 10.86
CA LYS A 256 -26.91 -15.83 11.54
C LYS A 256 -25.84 -16.43 10.61
N ASN A 257 -26.24 -17.23 9.65
CA ASN A 257 -25.34 -17.86 8.67
C ASN A 257 -25.07 -16.98 7.44
N SER A 258 -25.75 -15.83 7.27
CA SER A 258 -25.46 -14.89 6.18
C SER A 258 -24.29 -13.97 6.50
N PHE A 259 -23.77 -14.01 7.73
CA PHE A 259 -22.54 -13.34 8.14
C PHE A 259 -21.50 -14.41 8.55
N ASP A 260 -20.98 -15.07 7.55
CA ASP A 260 -19.88 -16.02 7.62
C ASP A 260 -18.55 -15.20 7.73
N PRO A 261 -17.42 -15.77 8.23
CA PRO A 261 -16.07 -15.17 8.11
C PRO A 261 -15.70 -14.72 6.70
N HIS A 262 -16.30 -15.29 5.66
CA HIS A 262 -16.21 -14.77 4.30
C HIS A 262 -16.89 -13.42 4.10
N MET A 263 -17.92 -13.07 4.87
CA MET A 263 -18.59 -11.77 4.78
C MET A 263 -17.72 -10.64 5.35
N ASP A 264 -16.90 -10.90 6.37
CA ASP A 264 -15.88 -9.93 6.82
C ASP A 264 -14.89 -9.64 5.70
N ALA A 265 -14.42 -10.67 5.00
CA ALA A 265 -13.53 -10.52 3.85
C ALA A 265 -14.20 -9.76 2.69
N LEU A 266 -15.48 -10.00 2.42
CA LEU A 266 -16.27 -9.28 1.42
C LEU A 266 -16.54 -7.84 1.84
N LEU A 267 -16.91 -7.59 3.10
CA LEU A 267 -17.17 -6.26 3.62
C LEU A 267 -15.92 -5.40 3.53
N TYR A 268 -14.81 -5.85 4.12
CA TYR A 268 -13.55 -5.11 4.16
C TYR A 268 -12.79 -5.16 2.83
N GLY A 269 -12.89 -6.24 2.07
CA GLY A 269 -12.20 -6.39 0.79
C GLY A 269 -12.88 -5.72 -0.39
N GLU A 270 -14.21 -5.84 -0.50
CA GLU A 270 -14.94 -5.43 -1.70
C GLU A 270 -15.86 -4.23 -1.48
N THR A 271 -16.44 -4.06 -0.29
CA THR A 271 -17.41 -3.00 -0.01
C THR A 271 -16.73 -1.72 0.46
N LEU A 272 -15.81 -1.83 1.44
CA LEU A 272 -15.09 -0.68 1.97
C LEU A 272 -13.94 -0.28 1.06
N SER A 273 -13.61 1.00 1.01
CA SER A 273 -12.48 1.54 0.26
C SER A 273 -11.30 1.85 1.19
N HIS A 274 -10.13 2.15 0.62
CA HIS A 274 -8.90 2.52 1.32
C HIS A 274 -8.40 1.46 2.31
N GLN A 275 -8.60 0.16 1.98
CA GLN A 275 -8.17 -0.97 2.81
C GLN A 275 -6.79 -1.51 2.43
N ASN A 276 -6.23 -1.06 1.29
CA ASN A 276 -4.97 -1.57 0.73
C ASN A 276 -3.82 -0.58 0.89
N ALA A 277 -4.08 0.61 1.44
CA ALA A 277 -3.08 1.65 1.66
C ALA A 277 -3.01 2.06 3.12
N ASN A 278 -1.79 2.36 3.59
CA ASN A 278 -1.56 3.09 4.84
C ASN A 278 -1.57 4.58 4.57
N HIS A 279 -2.28 5.35 5.39
CA HIS A 279 -2.36 6.81 5.28
C HIS A 279 -1.38 7.46 6.25
N SER A 280 -0.73 8.53 5.80
CA SER A 280 0.17 9.34 6.64
C SER A 280 -0.01 10.82 6.35
N VAL A 281 0.01 11.63 7.41
CA VAL A 281 0.03 13.10 7.31
C VAL A 281 1.46 13.59 7.46
N SER A 282 1.95 14.36 6.50
CA SER A 282 3.26 15.00 6.57
C SER A 282 3.13 16.41 7.12
N VAL A 283 3.87 16.69 8.19
CA VAL A 283 3.80 17.94 8.95
C VAL A 283 5.14 18.65 8.87
N LYS A 284 5.11 19.94 8.58
CA LYS A 284 6.30 20.80 8.53
C LYS A 284 6.51 21.58 9.83
N GLY A 285 7.69 22.17 10.01
CA GLY A 285 8.06 22.88 11.23
C GLY A 285 7.20 24.08 11.58
N ASP A 286 6.61 24.75 10.58
CA ASP A 286 5.67 25.85 10.79
C ASP A 286 4.40 25.42 11.53
N PHE A 287 3.89 24.22 11.25
CA PHE A 287 2.78 23.63 12.03
C PHE A 287 3.17 23.40 13.50
N TRP A 288 4.35 22.83 13.74
CA TRP A 288 4.83 22.56 15.10
C TRP A 288 5.07 23.84 15.88
N GLN A 289 5.55 24.88 15.21
CA GLN A 289 5.69 26.22 15.81
C GLN A 289 4.32 26.83 16.13
N ALA A 290 3.36 26.74 15.22
CA ALA A 290 2.00 27.20 15.47
C ALA A 290 1.37 26.46 16.67
N LEU A 291 1.54 25.14 16.73
CA LEU A 291 1.04 24.32 17.84
C LEU A 291 1.66 24.73 19.17
N ALA A 292 2.99 24.88 19.24
CA ALA A 292 3.70 25.27 20.44
C ALA A 292 3.28 26.66 20.96
N ASN A 293 2.91 27.55 20.07
CA ASN A 293 2.45 28.90 20.38
C ASN A 293 0.93 29.03 20.52
N ASN A 294 0.19 27.91 20.53
CA ASN A 294 -1.28 27.87 20.56
C ASN A 294 -1.92 28.73 19.42
N GLY A 295 -1.24 28.77 18.29
CA GLY A 295 -1.53 29.59 17.13
C GLY A 295 -2.36 28.88 16.06
N ASN A 296 -2.59 29.62 14.99
CA ASN A 296 -3.30 29.12 13.83
C ASN A 296 -2.35 28.57 12.76
N THR A 297 -2.86 27.61 12.00
CA THR A 297 -2.32 27.15 10.73
C THR A 297 -3.38 27.31 9.65
N TYR A 298 -3.06 26.92 8.42
CA TYR A 298 -3.98 27.09 7.29
C TYR A 298 -3.83 25.98 6.27
N THR A 299 -4.86 25.84 5.43
CA THR A 299 -4.78 25.09 4.18
C THR A 299 -4.82 26.03 3.00
N ARG A 300 -4.16 25.65 1.90
CA ARG A 300 -4.03 26.48 0.69
C ARG A 300 -4.19 25.65 -0.57
N TRP A 301 -4.70 26.30 -1.62
CA TRP A 301 -4.87 25.65 -2.91
C TRP A 301 -3.55 25.17 -3.51
N VAL A 302 -3.58 24.01 -4.15
CA VAL A 302 -2.43 23.46 -4.88
C VAL A 302 -2.16 24.26 -6.14
N THR A 303 -3.22 24.61 -6.89
CA THR A 303 -3.10 25.38 -8.14
C THR A 303 -2.81 26.87 -7.93
N ASN A 304 -3.10 27.40 -6.74
CA ASN A 304 -2.81 28.78 -6.35
C ASN A 304 -2.39 28.84 -4.88
N PRO A 305 -1.12 28.60 -4.55
CA PRO A 305 -0.62 28.59 -3.16
C PRO A 305 -0.82 29.91 -2.38
N ALA A 306 -1.13 31.01 -3.06
CA ALA A 306 -1.47 32.29 -2.40
C ALA A 306 -2.90 32.30 -1.88
N HIS A 307 -3.77 31.41 -2.36
CA HIS A 307 -5.15 31.29 -1.90
C HIS A 307 -5.23 30.43 -0.65
N ILE A 308 -5.56 31.04 0.48
CA ILE A 308 -5.83 30.35 1.74
C ILE A 308 -7.28 29.88 1.69
N GLU A 309 -7.50 28.57 1.73
CA GLU A 309 -8.83 27.98 1.76
C GLU A 309 -9.47 28.07 3.14
N GLN A 310 -8.71 27.73 4.16
CA GLN A 310 -9.18 27.72 5.55
C GLN A 310 -8.04 28.05 6.51
N THR A 311 -8.36 28.83 7.54
CA THR A 311 -7.48 29.05 8.70
C THR A 311 -8.13 28.44 9.93
N PHE A 312 -7.36 27.70 10.72
CA PHE A 312 -7.84 27.00 11.92
C PHE A 312 -6.71 26.89 12.95
N ARG A 313 -7.02 26.53 14.18
CA ARG A 313 -6.00 26.32 15.21
C ARG A 313 -5.20 25.04 14.92
N ALA A 314 -3.89 25.12 15.08
CA ALA A 314 -3.03 23.93 14.89
C ALA A 314 -3.46 22.76 15.79
N GLN A 315 -4.00 23.06 16.98
CA GLN A 315 -4.55 22.09 17.93
C GLN A 315 -5.71 21.29 17.31
N GLU A 316 -6.58 21.90 16.51
CA GLU A 316 -7.72 21.21 15.90
C GLU A 316 -7.27 20.08 14.94
N LEU A 317 -6.21 20.32 14.17
CA LEU A 317 -5.66 19.29 13.28
C LEU A 317 -4.98 18.18 14.08
N LEU A 318 -4.24 18.52 15.13
CA LEU A 318 -3.63 17.54 16.03
C LEU A 318 -4.69 16.64 16.69
N GLU A 319 -5.77 17.22 17.18
CA GLU A 319 -6.89 16.48 17.80
C GLU A 319 -7.58 15.57 16.78
N ALA A 320 -7.79 16.04 15.55
CA ALA A 320 -8.36 15.22 14.49
C ALA A 320 -7.47 14.01 14.16
N MET A 321 -6.15 14.22 14.02
CA MET A 321 -5.20 13.11 13.85
C MET A 321 -5.20 12.16 15.02
N ALA A 322 -5.08 12.68 16.26
CA ALA A 322 -5.04 11.87 17.48
C ALA A 322 -6.30 11.02 17.64
N LYS A 323 -7.47 11.60 17.37
CA LYS A 323 -8.75 10.88 17.41
C LYS A 323 -8.77 9.75 16.39
N SER A 324 -8.39 10.02 15.15
CA SER A 324 -8.37 9.02 14.09
C SER A 324 -7.38 7.89 14.39
N ILE A 325 -6.19 8.22 14.90
CA ILE A 325 -5.18 7.24 15.32
C ILE A 325 -5.72 6.35 16.45
N TRP A 326 -6.42 6.94 17.40
CA TRP A 326 -7.03 6.18 18.49
C TRP A 326 -8.12 5.21 18.02
N GLU A 327 -8.93 5.64 17.05
CA GLU A 327 -10.07 4.86 16.57
C GLU A 327 -9.67 3.70 15.61
N ASN A 328 -8.63 3.89 14.77
CA ASN A 328 -8.27 2.90 13.75
C ASN A 328 -6.76 2.71 13.51
N GLY A 329 -5.89 3.39 14.26
CA GLY A 329 -4.44 3.28 14.12
C GLY A 329 -3.83 4.17 13.01
N GLU A 330 -4.62 4.97 12.30
CA GLU A 330 -4.18 5.85 11.23
C GLU A 330 -4.80 7.26 11.34
N PRO A 331 -4.17 8.28 10.76
CA PRO A 331 -2.96 8.26 9.92
C PRO A 331 -1.65 8.16 10.72
N GLY A 332 -0.58 7.67 10.09
CA GLY A 332 0.78 7.93 10.57
C GLY A 332 1.09 9.42 10.52
N VAL A 333 2.04 9.89 11.34
CA VAL A 333 2.46 11.30 11.33
C VAL A 333 3.94 11.38 10.95
N HIS A 334 4.24 12.05 9.87
CA HIS A 334 5.59 12.28 9.38
C HIS A 334 6.05 13.71 9.75
N ASN A 335 7.16 13.81 10.46
CA ASN A 335 7.85 15.08 10.59
C ASN A 335 8.73 15.28 9.37
N ASN A 336 8.23 16.06 8.40
CA ASN A 336 8.87 16.26 7.10
C ASN A 336 10.31 16.81 7.23
N ASP A 337 10.53 17.74 8.12
CA ASP A 337 11.84 18.37 8.27
C ASP A 337 12.87 17.40 8.84
N VAL A 338 12.48 16.59 9.81
CA VAL A 338 13.36 15.57 10.40
C VAL A 338 13.69 14.47 9.39
N ILE A 339 12.69 13.99 8.65
CA ILE A 339 12.90 12.99 7.59
C ILE A 339 13.89 13.52 6.56
N ASN A 340 13.73 14.77 6.11
CA ASN A 340 14.62 15.35 5.14
C ASN A 340 16.00 15.72 5.71
N LEU A 341 16.13 15.94 7.01
CA LEU A 341 17.44 16.06 7.67
C LEU A 341 18.29 14.80 7.50
N TRP A 342 17.64 13.62 7.55
CA TRP A 342 18.30 12.31 7.42
C TRP A 342 18.22 11.72 6.01
N ASN A 343 17.69 12.44 5.04
CA ASN A 343 17.59 11.99 3.65
C ASN A 343 18.99 11.70 3.06
N PRO A 344 19.32 10.46 2.71
CA PRO A 344 20.64 10.11 2.17
C PRO A 344 20.83 10.59 0.72
N VAL A 345 19.77 10.97 0.04
CA VAL A 345 19.77 11.38 -1.38
C VAL A 345 19.32 12.83 -1.59
N LYS A 346 19.69 13.72 -0.67
CA LYS A 346 19.32 15.16 -0.70
C LYS A 346 19.63 15.85 -2.04
N SER A 347 20.66 15.40 -2.74
CA SER A 347 21.02 15.93 -4.06
C SER A 347 20.04 15.61 -5.17
N ILE A 348 19.15 14.62 -4.96
CA ILE A 348 18.14 14.22 -5.94
C ILE A 348 16.82 14.94 -5.67
N GLY A 349 16.46 15.12 -4.40
CA GLY A 349 15.24 15.79 -3.98
C GLY A 349 14.89 15.56 -2.52
N SER A 350 13.73 16.08 -2.13
CA SER A 350 13.15 15.85 -0.80
C SER A 350 12.37 14.53 -0.78
N ILE A 351 12.37 13.89 0.37
CA ILE A 351 11.41 12.81 0.67
C ILE A 351 10.09 13.49 1.03
N THR A 352 9.07 13.26 0.21
CA THR A 352 7.74 13.87 0.38
C THR A 352 6.69 12.79 0.53
#